data_eda8e0834d54c0cec6e123da11d416dd
#
_entry.id   eda8e0834d54c0cec6e123da11d416dd
#
_cell.length_a   1.000
_cell.length_b   1.000
_cell.length_c   1.000
_cell.angle_alpha   90.00
_cell.angle_beta   90.00
_cell.angle_gamma   90.00
#
_symmetry.space_group_name_H-M   'P 1'
#
loop_
_entity.id
_entity.type
_entity.pdbx_description
1 polymer ?
#
loop_
_entity_poly.entity_id
_entity_poly.type
_entity_poly.pdbx_seq_one_letter_code
_entity_poly.pdbx_strand_id
1 'polypeptide(L)'
;MVVMDEDAYVKEAYHDPGEYTLTQDGVGTRYVWVIVRTFVDPNDPGDVAVVRGLQDELAVSQDSVGTFEIPNWDRQAHAELFDALVTVMKTMDDFGGAYGNVDVVNHVKYFLASVTPGGVPEPETIYLQRIPDQNDGGTPHTFTVDDVPVDGFWSVTVYNSDGFLEENEYDAYSYNNVTAEQAEDGSVTIHFGGDPDQPNFLYTPAEWFYLVRLYGPREEILDGSYQFPEAELVG
;
A
#
# COMPACT_ATOMS: atom_id res chain seq x y z
N MET A 1 1.77 10.92 -9.77
CA MET A 1 0.38 10.69 -10.24
C MET A 1 0.34 9.36 -10.97
N VAL A 2 -0.62 8.49 -10.65
CA VAL A 2 -0.83 7.21 -11.34
C VAL A 2 -2.18 7.25 -12.05
N VAL A 3 -2.21 6.78 -13.29
CA VAL A 3 -3.41 6.69 -14.13
C VAL A 3 -3.74 5.22 -14.36
N MET A 4 -4.94 4.82 -13.97
CA MET A 4 -5.46 3.46 -14.18
C MET A 4 -6.73 3.51 -15.03
N ASP A 5 -6.92 2.52 -15.87
CA ASP A 5 -8.18 2.33 -16.59
C ASP A 5 -9.28 1.74 -15.67
N GLU A 6 -10.50 1.55 -16.18
CA GLU A 6 -11.61 1.02 -15.38
C GLU A 6 -11.46 -0.46 -15.01
N ASP A 7 -10.54 -1.17 -15.66
CA ASP A 7 -10.14 -2.54 -15.33
C ASP A 7 -8.96 -2.59 -14.33
N ALA A 8 -8.55 -1.44 -13.77
CA ALA A 8 -7.45 -1.28 -12.83
C ALA A 8 -6.05 -1.58 -13.40
N TYR A 9 -5.87 -1.63 -14.73
CA TYR A 9 -4.54 -1.65 -15.31
C TYR A 9 -3.89 -0.28 -15.23
N VAL A 10 -2.63 -0.24 -14.78
CA VAL A 10 -1.85 1.00 -14.76
C VAL A 10 -1.44 1.35 -16.19
N LYS A 11 -1.84 2.53 -16.64
CA LYS A 11 -1.54 3.05 -17.99
C LYS A 11 -0.28 3.89 -17.98
N GLU A 12 -0.16 4.78 -16.99
CA GLU A 12 0.94 5.74 -16.87
C GLU A 12 1.22 6.07 -15.40
N ALA A 13 2.48 6.37 -15.11
CA ALA A 13 2.92 6.96 -13.85
C ALA A 13 3.73 8.24 -14.15
N TYR A 14 3.33 9.36 -13.56
CA TYR A 14 3.97 10.65 -13.74
C TYR A 14 4.57 11.13 -12.41
N HIS A 15 5.84 11.52 -12.42
CA HIS A 15 6.57 11.95 -11.23
C HIS A 15 6.78 13.45 -11.19
N ASP A 16 6.82 14.10 -12.35
CA ASP A 16 7.05 15.53 -12.46
C ASP A 16 5.74 16.32 -12.35
N PRO A 17 5.77 17.57 -11.82
CA PRO A 17 4.65 18.49 -11.92
C PRO A 17 4.41 18.88 -13.38
N GLY A 18 3.14 19.05 -13.77
CA GLY A 18 2.80 19.42 -15.13
C GLY A 18 1.33 19.28 -15.46
N GLU A 19 1.02 19.55 -16.74
CA GLU A 19 -0.30 19.33 -17.31
C GLU A 19 -0.28 18.08 -18.18
N TYR A 20 -1.19 17.15 -17.92
CA TYR A 20 -1.25 15.86 -18.61
C TYR A 20 -2.62 15.68 -19.24
N THR A 21 -2.64 15.44 -20.54
CA THR A 21 -3.89 15.20 -21.28
C THR A 21 -4.18 13.71 -21.36
N LEU A 22 -5.31 13.28 -20.79
CA LEU A 22 -5.79 11.91 -20.87
C LEU A 22 -6.93 11.85 -21.90
N THR A 23 -6.85 10.90 -22.83
CA THR A 23 -7.87 10.67 -23.84
C THR A 23 -8.43 9.25 -23.72
N GLN A 24 -9.68 9.04 -24.14
CA GLN A 24 -10.27 7.70 -24.14
C GLN A 24 -9.48 6.73 -25.02
N ASP A 25 -8.97 7.19 -26.16
CA ASP A 25 -8.14 6.36 -27.03
C ASP A 25 -6.82 5.94 -26.36
N GLY A 26 -6.21 6.83 -25.56
CA GLY A 26 -4.96 6.56 -24.85
C GLY A 26 -5.17 5.66 -23.63
N VAL A 27 -6.23 5.90 -22.86
CA VAL A 27 -6.56 5.09 -21.68
C VAL A 27 -7.16 3.74 -22.06
N GLY A 28 -8.02 3.69 -23.10
CA GLY A 28 -8.66 2.49 -23.60
C GLY A 28 -10.05 2.23 -23.02
N THR A 29 -10.45 2.91 -21.94
CA THR A 29 -11.75 2.76 -21.29
C THR A 29 -12.47 4.09 -21.11
N ARG A 30 -13.77 4.05 -20.81
CA ARG A 30 -14.58 5.25 -20.60
C ARG A 30 -14.24 5.98 -19.32
N TYR A 31 -13.99 5.23 -18.25
CA TYR A 31 -13.63 5.77 -16.96
C TYR A 31 -12.14 5.59 -16.70
N VAL A 32 -11.60 6.46 -15.89
CA VAL A 32 -10.20 6.46 -15.51
C VAL A 32 -10.08 6.80 -14.03
N TRP A 33 -9.19 6.11 -13.37
CA TRP A 33 -8.73 6.44 -12.03
C TRP A 33 -7.45 7.27 -12.11
N VAL A 34 -7.48 8.44 -11.50
CA VAL A 34 -6.28 9.29 -11.34
C VAL A 34 -6.00 9.42 -9.86
N ILE A 35 -4.87 8.87 -9.42
CA ILE A 35 -4.44 8.89 -8.03
C ILE A 35 -3.22 9.77 -7.94
N VAL A 36 -3.32 10.87 -7.17
CA VAL A 36 -2.19 11.76 -6.88
C VAL A 36 -1.79 11.59 -5.42
N ARG A 37 -0.50 11.37 -5.18
CA ARG A 37 0.08 11.36 -3.85
C ARG A 37 1.12 12.44 -3.74
N THR A 38 1.06 13.22 -2.68
CA THR A 38 2.07 14.21 -2.32
C THR A 38 2.69 13.76 -1.01
N PHE A 39 4.00 13.57 -1.00
CA PHE A 39 4.72 13.20 0.22
C PHE A 39 4.62 14.34 1.24
N VAL A 40 4.50 13.99 2.51
CA VAL A 40 4.38 14.92 3.62
C VAL A 40 5.08 14.37 4.86
N ASP A 41 5.79 15.24 5.57
CA ASP A 41 6.18 14.97 6.96
C ASP A 41 5.06 15.43 7.90
N PRO A 42 4.28 14.50 8.49
CA PRO A 42 3.17 14.85 9.38
C PRO A 42 3.62 15.50 10.69
N ASN A 43 4.90 15.38 11.06
CA ASN A 43 5.48 15.96 12.26
C ASN A 43 5.91 17.43 12.07
N ASP A 44 5.98 17.90 10.81
CA ASP A 44 6.24 19.29 10.47
C ASP A 44 4.95 20.02 10.01
N PRO A 45 4.34 20.85 10.89
CA PRO A 45 3.16 21.65 10.50
C PRO A 45 3.40 22.59 9.30
N GLY A 46 4.66 23.01 9.07
CA GLY A 46 5.04 23.82 7.92
C GLY A 46 4.92 23.03 6.63
N ASP A 47 5.45 21.80 6.60
CA ASP A 47 5.34 20.91 5.45
C ASP A 47 3.88 20.50 5.19
N VAL A 48 3.11 20.19 6.23
CA VAL A 48 1.67 19.94 6.11
C VAL A 48 0.92 21.09 5.42
N ALA A 49 1.26 22.34 5.76
CA ALA A 49 0.64 23.51 5.13
C ALA A 49 1.05 23.67 3.66
N VAL A 50 2.31 23.41 3.32
CA VAL A 50 2.82 23.42 1.94
C VAL A 50 2.12 22.34 1.11
N VAL A 51 2.06 21.10 1.60
CA VAL A 51 1.42 19.97 0.90
C VAL A 51 -0.06 20.22 0.65
N ARG A 52 -0.79 20.78 1.61
CA ARG A 52 -2.19 21.18 1.41
C ARG A 52 -2.34 22.20 0.30
N GLY A 53 -1.44 23.19 0.24
CA GLY A 53 -1.40 24.16 -0.85
C GLY A 53 -1.19 23.50 -2.21
N LEU A 54 -0.25 22.56 -2.32
CA LEU A 54 -0.03 21.77 -3.54
C LEU A 54 -1.23 20.91 -3.94
N GLN A 55 -1.93 20.33 -2.97
CA GLN A 55 -3.16 19.57 -3.23
C GLN A 55 -4.30 20.48 -3.74
N ASP A 56 -4.40 21.71 -3.23
CA ASP A 56 -5.40 22.67 -3.69
C ASP A 56 -5.15 23.17 -5.13
N GLU A 57 -3.93 23.03 -5.64
CA GLU A 57 -3.58 23.34 -7.03
C GLU A 57 -3.95 22.23 -8.02
N LEU A 58 -4.30 21.02 -7.54
CA LEU A 58 -4.73 19.92 -8.40
C LEU A 58 -6.05 20.27 -9.09
N ALA A 59 -6.06 20.29 -10.40
CA ALA A 59 -7.24 20.63 -11.17
C ALA A 59 -7.52 19.62 -12.28
N VAL A 60 -8.80 19.38 -12.55
CA VAL A 60 -9.26 18.61 -13.70
C VAL A 60 -10.02 19.54 -14.63
N SER A 61 -9.59 19.61 -15.90
CA SER A 61 -10.29 20.32 -16.96
C SER A 61 -10.88 19.31 -17.94
N GLN A 62 -12.17 19.39 -18.21
CA GLN A 62 -12.86 18.52 -19.17
C GLN A 62 -14.07 19.24 -19.76
N ASP A 63 -14.45 18.89 -21.00
CA ASP A 63 -15.57 19.53 -21.70
C ASP A 63 -16.92 19.26 -21.00
N SER A 64 -17.05 18.12 -20.32
CA SER A 64 -18.26 17.72 -19.60
C SER A 64 -17.90 16.69 -18.53
N VAL A 65 -18.52 16.80 -17.35
CA VAL A 65 -18.41 15.77 -16.30
C VAL A 65 -19.09 14.45 -16.69
N GLY A 66 -19.94 14.46 -17.73
CA GLY A 66 -20.65 13.27 -18.18
C GLY A 66 -21.58 12.67 -17.11
N THR A 67 -21.91 11.40 -17.31
CA THR A 67 -22.73 10.60 -16.39
C THR A 67 -21.93 9.37 -15.97
N PHE A 68 -21.95 9.05 -14.67
CA PHE A 68 -21.37 7.81 -14.17
C PHE A 68 -22.37 6.67 -14.35
N GLU A 69 -22.12 5.82 -15.32
CA GLU A 69 -22.99 4.71 -15.69
C GLU A 69 -22.23 3.40 -15.53
N ILE A 70 -22.68 2.60 -14.56
CA ILE A 70 -22.12 1.26 -14.30
C ILE A 70 -23.23 0.21 -14.48
N PRO A 71 -22.88 -1.04 -14.81
CA PRO A 71 -23.83 -2.13 -14.84
C PRO A 71 -24.49 -2.34 -13.48
N ASN A 72 -25.73 -2.83 -13.49
CA ASN A 72 -26.41 -3.21 -12.25
C ASN A 72 -25.92 -4.60 -11.82
N TRP A 73 -24.78 -4.62 -11.13
CA TRP A 73 -24.16 -5.85 -10.64
C TRP A 73 -25.01 -6.54 -9.57
N ASP A 74 -25.09 -7.88 -9.65
CA ASP A 74 -25.59 -8.70 -8.56
C ASP A 74 -24.61 -8.62 -7.36
N ARG A 75 -25.01 -7.87 -6.33
CA ARG A 75 -24.17 -7.62 -5.16
C ARG A 75 -23.90 -8.88 -4.33
N GLN A 76 -24.86 -9.84 -4.32
CA GLN A 76 -24.66 -11.09 -3.61
C GLN A 76 -23.65 -11.98 -4.32
N ALA A 77 -23.80 -12.16 -5.63
CA ALA A 77 -22.83 -12.91 -6.44
C ALA A 77 -21.43 -12.27 -6.38
N HIS A 78 -21.36 -10.93 -6.37
CA HIS A 78 -20.09 -10.22 -6.20
C HIS A 78 -19.44 -10.51 -4.84
N ALA A 79 -20.21 -10.46 -3.73
CA ALA A 79 -19.69 -10.75 -2.39
C ALA A 79 -19.19 -12.20 -2.29
N GLU A 80 -19.96 -13.18 -2.79
CA GLU A 80 -19.56 -14.58 -2.81
C GLU A 80 -18.27 -14.83 -3.61
N LEU A 81 -18.12 -14.16 -4.76
CA LEU A 81 -16.89 -14.22 -5.55
C LEU A 81 -15.71 -13.55 -4.83
N PHE A 82 -15.94 -12.38 -4.23
CA PHE A 82 -14.93 -11.66 -3.46
C PHE A 82 -14.36 -12.53 -2.33
N ASP A 83 -15.21 -13.13 -1.51
CA ASP A 83 -14.81 -14.00 -0.39
C ASP A 83 -14.00 -15.23 -0.88
N ALA A 84 -14.43 -15.83 -1.99
CA ALA A 84 -13.70 -16.93 -2.60
C ALA A 84 -12.31 -16.50 -3.10
N LEU A 85 -12.22 -15.36 -3.76
CA LEU A 85 -10.95 -14.80 -4.25
C LEU A 85 -10.02 -14.40 -3.10
N VAL A 86 -10.52 -13.79 -2.03
CA VAL A 86 -9.72 -13.48 -0.83
C VAL A 86 -9.09 -14.76 -0.27
N THR A 87 -9.85 -15.85 -0.20
CA THR A 87 -9.35 -17.14 0.28
C THR A 87 -8.18 -17.66 -0.57
N VAL A 88 -8.28 -17.54 -1.91
CA VAL A 88 -7.21 -17.98 -2.81
C VAL A 88 -6.04 -16.97 -2.80
N MET A 89 -6.32 -15.67 -2.77
CA MET A 89 -5.30 -14.61 -2.74
C MET A 89 -4.36 -14.77 -1.53
N LYS A 90 -4.86 -15.18 -0.37
CA LYS A 90 -4.05 -15.47 0.83
C LYS A 90 -2.98 -16.55 0.61
N THR A 91 -3.05 -17.32 -0.45
CA THR A 91 -2.03 -18.33 -0.82
C THR A 91 -0.93 -17.76 -1.71
N MET A 92 -0.99 -16.47 -2.08
CA MET A 92 0.08 -15.82 -2.84
C MET A 92 1.26 -15.49 -1.92
N ASP A 93 2.46 -15.82 -2.36
CA ASP A 93 3.68 -15.50 -1.60
C ASP A 93 4.03 -14.00 -1.67
N ASP A 94 3.69 -13.37 -2.80
CA ASP A 94 3.96 -11.95 -3.07
C ASP A 94 3.00 -11.38 -4.13
N PHE A 95 3.04 -10.06 -4.32
CA PHE A 95 2.28 -9.32 -5.33
C PHE A 95 3.10 -8.96 -6.57
N GLY A 96 4.33 -9.49 -6.73
CA GLY A 96 5.18 -9.22 -7.89
C GLY A 96 4.49 -9.56 -9.20
N GLY A 97 4.39 -8.59 -10.11
CA GLY A 97 3.67 -8.71 -11.37
C GLY A 97 2.13 -8.74 -11.26
N ALA A 98 1.55 -8.51 -10.07
CA ALA A 98 0.09 -8.43 -9.93
C ALA A 98 -0.48 -7.11 -10.44
N TYR A 99 0.31 -6.03 -10.43
CA TYR A 99 -0.11 -4.69 -10.86
C TYR A 99 0.72 -4.24 -12.05
N GLY A 100 0.14 -3.40 -12.89
CA GLY A 100 0.83 -2.87 -14.06
C GLY A 100 -0.05 -2.73 -15.29
N ASN A 101 0.58 -2.56 -16.44
CA ASN A 101 -0.10 -2.55 -17.74
C ASN A 101 -0.54 -3.97 -18.12
N VAL A 102 -1.62 -4.08 -18.89
CA VAL A 102 -2.18 -5.34 -19.36
C VAL A 102 -1.15 -6.26 -20.05
N ASP A 103 -0.17 -5.68 -20.75
CA ASP A 103 0.83 -6.44 -21.50
C ASP A 103 1.96 -7.02 -20.63
N VAL A 104 2.07 -6.57 -19.37
CA VAL A 104 3.19 -6.96 -18.48
C VAL A 104 2.77 -7.71 -17.22
N VAL A 105 1.49 -7.61 -16.82
CA VAL A 105 1.02 -8.28 -15.60
C VAL A 105 0.98 -9.81 -15.75
N ASN A 106 1.21 -10.50 -14.65
CA ASN A 106 0.82 -11.90 -14.53
C ASN A 106 -0.71 -11.96 -14.33
N HIS A 107 -1.43 -12.38 -15.34
CA HIS A 107 -2.90 -12.35 -15.32
C HIS A 107 -3.53 -13.16 -14.20
N VAL A 108 -2.88 -14.21 -13.71
CA VAL A 108 -3.37 -14.99 -12.56
C VAL A 108 -3.22 -14.17 -11.28
N LYS A 109 -2.02 -13.60 -11.02
CA LYS A 109 -1.79 -12.72 -9.86
C LYS A 109 -2.66 -11.46 -9.93
N TYR A 110 -2.80 -10.84 -11.09
CA TYR A 110 -3.70 -9.70 -11.31
C TYR A 110 -5.14 -10.04 -10.92
N PHE A 111 -5.66 -11.18 -11.42
CA PHE A 111 -7.03 -11.61 -11.09
C PHE A 111 -7.21 -11.88 -9.59
N LEU A 112 -6.25 -12.53 -8.94
CA LEU A 112 -6.30 -12.77 -7.50
C LEU A 112 -6.17 -11.48 -6.69
N ALA A 113 -5.34 -10.53 -7.15
CA ALA A 113 -5.16 -9.24 -6.51
C ALA A 113 -6.33 -8.27 -6.72
N SER A 114 -7.33 -8.62 -7.56
CA SER A 114 -8.51 -7.77 -7.80
C SER A 114 -9.40 -7.54 -6.57
N VAL A 115 -9.21 -8.30 -5.51
CA VAL A 115 -9.85 -8.08 -4.19
C VAL A 115 -9.15 -7.00 -3.36
N THR A 116 -7.99 -6.52 -3.79
CA THR A 116 -7.29 -5.40 -3.15
C THR A 116 -7.75 -4.07 -3.76
N PRO A 117 -7.51 -2.94 -3.10
CA PRO A 117 -7.84 -1.62 -3.67
C PRO A 117 -6.95 -1.21 -4.86
N GLY A 118 -6.20 -2.15 -5.44
CA GLY A 118 -5.21 -1.91 -6.48
C GLY A 118 -3.82 -1.62 -5.91
N GLY A 119 -2.84 -1.58 -6.79
CA GLY A 119 -1.45 -1.30 -6.45
C GLY A 119 -0.70 -0.63 -7.59
N VAL A 120 0.50 -0.21 -7.29
CA VAL A 120 1.44 0.37 -8.26
C VAL A 120 2.45 -0.71 -8.64
N PRO A 121 2.84 -0.84 -9.92
CA PRO A 121 3.74 -1.90 -10.36
C PRO A 121 5.17 -1.69 -9.85
N GLU A 122 5.96 -2.78 -9.86
CA GLU A 122 7.41 -2.68 -9.82
C GLU A 122 7.94 -1.94 -11.08
N PRO A 123 8.96 -1.10 -10.97
CA PRO A 123 9.78 -0.83 -9.79
C PRO A 123 9.25 0.29 -8.86
N GLU A 124 8.05 0.77 -9.05
CA GLU A 124 7.51 1.89 -8.26
C GLU A 124 7.29 1.52 -6.78
N THR A 125 6.78 0.31 -6.53
CA THR A 125 6.47 -0.14 -5.16
C THR A 125 6.55 -1.66 -5.04
N ILE A 126 7.17 -2.13 -3.96
CA ILE A 126 7.12 -3.55 -3.54
C ILE A 126 6.18 -3.69 -2.34
N TYR A 127 5.35 -4.72 -2.36
CA TYR A 127 4.43 -5.06 -1.29
C TYR A 127 4.79 -6.42 -0.70
N LEU A 128 5.13 -6.46 0.59
CA LEU A 128 5.46 -7.68 1.32
C LEU A 128 4.38 -7.94 2.36
N GLN A 129 3.49 -8.88 2.07
CA GLN A 129 2.53 -9.36 3.04
C GLN A 129 3.17 -10.42 3.93
N ARG A 130 2.95 -10.33 5.24
CA ARG A 130 3.48 -11.26 6.23
C ARG A 130 2.40 -11.65 7.22
N ILE A 131 2.28 -12.95 7.45
CA ILE A 131 1.35 -13.54 8.42
C ILE A 131 2.21 -14.29 9.44
N PRO A 132 2.42 -13.76 10.65
CA PRO A 132 3.19 -14.45 11.69
C PRO A 132 2.54 -15.76 12.11
N ASP A 133 3.34 -16.77 12.43
CA ASP A 133 2.85 -18.09 12.87
C ASP A 133 1.98 -18.03 14.15
N GLN A 134 2.26 -17.06 15.03
CA GLN A 134 1.53 -16.80 16.27
C GLN A 134 0.89 -15.42 16.22
N ASN A 135 -0.14 -15.27 15.40
CA ASN A 135 -0.87 -14.02 15.20
C ASN A 135 -2.16 -13.94 16.05
N ASP A 136 -2.10 -14.39 17.28
CA ASP A 136 -3.23 -14.45 18.22
C ASP A 136 -3.64 -13.10 18.83
N GLY A 137 -2.91 -12.02 18.50
CA GLY A 137 -3.10 -10.67 19.05
C GLY A 137 -2.51 -10.45 20.44
N GLY A 138 -2.10 -11.52 21.13
CA GLY A 138 -1.52 -11.45 22.47
C GLY A 138 -0.02 -11.72 22.54
N THR A 139 0.50 -12.44 21.54
CA THR A 139 1.91 -12.80 21.46
C THR A 139 2.71 -11.67 20.77
N PRO A 140 3.66 -11.01 21.47
CA PRO A 140 4.39 -9.89 20.90
C PRO A 140 5.45 -10.34 19.90
N HIS A 141 5.62 -9.55 18.84
CA HIS A 141 6.65 -9.71 17.83
C HIS A 141 7.42 -8.42 17.63
N THR A 142 8.59 -8.50 17.01
CA THR A 142 9.40 -7.34 16.68
C THR A 142 10.22 -7.58 15.43
N PHE A 143 10.51 -6.52 14.67
CA PHE A 143 11.63 -6.49 13.74
C PHE A 143 12.40 -5.18 13.89
N THR A 144 13.66 -5.19 13.46
CA THR A 144 14.49 -3.99 13.39
C THR A 144 15.03 -3.84 11.99
N VAL A 145 14.96 -2.62 11.44
CA VAL A 145 15.53 -2.25 10.16
C VAL A 145 16.56 -1.15 10.32
N ASP A 146 17.56 -1.20 9.46
CA ASP A 146 18.59 -0.17 9.31
C ASP A 146 18.81 0.04 7.82
N ASP A 147 18.94 1.32 7.40
CA ASP A 147 19.25 1.75 6.02
C ASP A 147 18.50 0.99 4.92
N VAL A 148 17.16 0.98 5.00
CA VAL A 148 16.32 0.35 3.98
C VAL A 148 16.54 1.02 2.63
N PRO A 149 16.98 0.29 1.56
CA PRO A 149 17.38 0.89 0.29
C PRO A 149 16.18 1.28 -0.58
N VAL A 150 15.53 2.38 -0.21
CA VAL A 150 14.43 3.00 -0.96
C VAL A 150 14.75 4.47 -1.25
N ASP A 151 14.34 4.99 -2.41
CA ASP A 151 14.47 6.41 -2.75
C ASP A 151 13.29 7.24 -2.21
N GLY A 152 12.15 6.59 -1.98
CA GLY A 152 10.97 7.18 -1.39
C GLY A 152 10.93 6.95 0.13
N PHE A 153 10.05 6.08 0.55
CA PHE A 153 9.90 5.70 1.96
C PHE A 153 9.47 4.23 2.09
N TRP A 154 9.63 3.67 3.26
CA TRP A 154 9.00 2.40 3.61
C TRP A 154 7.90 2.62 4.66
N SER A 155 6.94 1.72 4.69
CA SER A 155 5.92 1.70 5.74
C SER A 155 5.54 0.30 6.14
N VAL A 156 5.08 0.14 7.38
CA VAL A 156 4.47 -1.08 7.89
C VAL A 156 3.08 -0.75 8.43
N THR A 157 2.09 -1.57 8.10
CA THR A 157 0.71 -1.40 8.53
C THR A 157 0.14 -2.73 8.98
N VAL A 158 -0.52 -2.75 10.13
CA VAL A 158 -1.22 -3.94 10.66
C VAL A 158 -2.66 -3.94 10.19
N TYR A 159 -3.15 -5.13 9.84
CA TYR A 159 -4.52 -5.38 9.42
C TYR A 159 -5.12 -6.54 10.22
N ASN A 160 -6.42 -6.53 10.42
CA ASN A 160 -7.16 -7.67 10.93
C ASN A 160 -7.36 -8.75 9.84
N SER A 161 -7.96 -9.88 10.19
CA SER A 161 -8.21 -11.00 9.28
C SER A 161 -9.05 -10.63 8.04
N ASP A 162 -9.86 -9.57 8.14
CA ASP A 162 -10.72 -9.10 7.05
C ASP A 162 -9.99 -8.09 6.13
N GLY A 163 -8.75 -7.72 6.45
CA GLY A 163 -7.94 -6.77 5.67
C GLY A 163 -8.22 -5.31 5.97
N PHE A 164 -8.81 -5.00 7.11
CA PHE A 164 -9.09 -3.63 7.56
C PHE A 164 -8.21 -3.24 8.75
N LEU A 165 -8.09 -1.93 8.97
CA LEU A 165 -7.51 -1.40 10.19
C LEU A 165 -8.49 -1.64 11.34
N GLU A 166 -8.03 -2.27 12.42
CA GLU A 166 -8.83 -2.49 13.62
C GLU A 166 -8.80 -1.26 14.50
N GLU A 167 -9.98 -0.67 14.81
CA GLU A 167 -10.06 0.47 15.72
C GLU A 167 -9.52 0.09 17.10
N ASN A 168 -8.61 0.90 17.63
CA ASN A 168 -7.98 0.66 18.92
C ASN A 168 -7.73 1.96 19.68
N GLU A 169 -7.62 1.87 21.00
CA GLU A 169 -7.47 3.02 21.90
C GLU A 169 -6.12 3.75 21.77
N TYR A 170 -5.14 3.16 21.06
CA TYR A 170 -3.79 3.69 20.88
C TYR A 170 -3.61 4.44 19.56
N ASP A 171 -4.59 4.39 18.64
CA ASP A 171 -4.48 4.88 17.27
C ASP A 171 -3.23 4.33 16.53
N ALA A 172 -2.78 3.13 16.92
CA ALA A 172 -1.52 2.52 16.50
C ALA A 172 -1.73 1.52 15.36
N TYR A 173 -1.75 2.03 14.13
CA TYR A 173 -2.04 1.24 12.91
C TYR A 173 -0.84 1.05 12.01
N SER A 174 0.06 2.05 11.95
CA SER A 174 1.10 2.10 10.93
C SER A 174 2.25 3.00 11.34
N TYR A 175 3.47 2.61 10.95
CA TYR A 175 4.65 3.46 10.97
C TYR A 175 5.35 3.48 9.62
N ASN A 176 6.14 4.52 9.40
CA ASN A 176 7.06 4.66 8.27
C ASN A 176 8.38 5.28 8.77
N ASN A 177 9.39 5.36 7.89
CA ASN A 177 10.70 5.92 8.26
C ASN A 177 10.69 7.40 8.69
N VAL A 178 9.58 8.12 8.45
CA VAL A 178 9.43 9.53 8.88
C VAL A 178 8.76 9.62 10.24
N THR A 179 7.77 8.74 10.51
CA THR A 179 6.97 8.79 11.73
C THR A 179 7.49 7.89 12.85
N ALA A 180 8.34 6.92 12.50
CA ALA A 180 8.92 6.02 13.49
C ALA A 180 10.03 6.71 14.29
N GLU A 181 10.09 6.41 15.58
CA GLU A 181 11.20 6.79 16.45
C GLU A 181 12.44 5.96 16.10
N GLN A 182 13.58 6.63 15.89
CA GLN A 182 14.86 6.01 15.57
C GLN A 182 15.71 5.88 16.83
N ALA A 183 16.47 4.79 16.91
CA ALA A 183 17.50 4.62 17.91
C ALA A 183 18.72 5.53 17.63
N GLU A 184 19.66 5.60 18.58
CA GLU A 184 20.88 6.45 18.44
C GLU A 184 21.76 6.07 17.22
N ASP A 185 21.69 4.81 16.78
CA ASP A 185 22.41 4.29 15.62
C ASP A 185 21.66 4.46 14.29
N GLY A 186 20.46 5.02 14.33
CA GLY A 186 19.59 5.24 13.17
C GLY A 186 18.64 4.08 12.86
N SER A 187 18.76 2.95 13.55
CA SER A 187 17.86 1.82 13.36
C SER A 187 16.43 2.13 13.85
N VAL A 188 15.46 1.44 13.27
CA VAL A 188 14.05 1.51 13.67
C VAL A 188 13.59 0.13 14.08
N THR A 189 13.13 0.01 15.32
CA THR A 189 12.47 -1.20 15.82
C THR A 189 10.97 -0.99 15.86
N ILE A 190 10.21 -1.89 15.24
CA ILE A 190 8.75 -1.93 15.31
C ILE A 190 8.35 -3.03 16.29
N HIS A 191 7.43 -2.70 17.19
CA HIS A 191 6.87 -3.60 18.18
C HIS A 191 5.42 -3.91 17.84
N PHE A 192 5.11 -5.18 17.60
CA PHE A 192 3.77 -5.67 17.30
C PHE A 192 3.18 -6.28 18.56
N GLY A 193 2.17 -5.63 19.13
CA GLY A 193 1.57 -6.05 20.40
C GLY A 193 2.52 -5.86 21.61
N GLY A 194 2.17 -6.48 22.73
CA GLY A 194 2.93 -6.38 23.96
C GLY A 194 2.68 -5.07 24.73
N ASP A 195 3.75 -4.44 25.21
CA ASP A 195 3.68 -3.21 26.01
C ASP A 195 3.40 -1.99 25.11
N PRO A 196 2.25 -1.30 25.27
CA PRO A 196 1.92 -0.15 24.43
C PRO A 196 2.80 1.09 24.68
N ASP A 197 3.56 1.12 25.77
CA ASP A 197 4.49 2.22 26.07
C ASP A 197 5.84 2.08 25.33
N GLN A 198 6.06 0.99 24.58
CA GLN A 198 7.26 0.82 23.75
C GLN A 198 7.24 1.75 22.53
N PRO A 199 8.42 2.28 22.12
CA PRO A 199 8.52 3.04 20.88
C PRO A 199 7.99 2.25 19.68
N ASN A 200 7.33 2.93 18.74
CA ASN A 200 6.82 2.31 17.51
C ASN A 200 5.92 1.08 17.74
N PHE A 201 5.12 1.13 18.80
CA PHE A 201 4.12 0.10 19.10
C PHE A 201 3.01 0.08 18.03
N LEU A 202 2.67 -1.11 17.56
CA LEU A 202 1.52 -1.37 16.68
C LEU A 202 0.55 -2.32 17.38
N TYR A 203 -0.71 -1.92 17.42
CA TYR A 203 -1.76 -2.79 17.95
C TYR A 203 -1.97 -4.01 17.03
N THR A 204 -2.12 -5.19 17.63
CA THR A 204 -2.34 -6.45 16.92
C THR A 204 -3.66 -7.09 17.35
N PRO A 205 -4.68 -7.16 16.47
CA PRO A 205 -5.88 -7.96 16.72
C PRO A 205 -5.61 -9.47 16.58
N ALA A 206 -6.59 -10.31 16.92
CA ALA A 206 -6.48 -11.74 16.62
C ALA A 206 -6.45 -11.97 15.09
N GLU A 207 -5.69 -12.97 14.64
CA GLU A 207 -5.52 -13.36 13.24
C GLU A 207 -4.97 -12.22 12.34
N TRP A 208 -4.15 -11.33 12.95
CA TRP A 208 -3.56 -10.20 12.25
C TRP A 208 -2.52 -10.62 11.22
N PHE A 209 -2.33 -9.73 10.26
CA PHE A 209 -1.18 -9.75 9.36
C PHE A 209 -0.65 -8.32 9.21
N TYR A 210 0.54 -8.19 8.64
CA TYR A 210 1.08 -6.88 8.32
C TYR A 210 1.54 -6.80 6.88
N LEU A 211 1.50 -5.58 6.35
CA LEU A 211 1.95 -5.26 5.01
C LEU A 211 3.08 -4.24 5.09
N VAL A 212 4.24 -4.62 4.57
CA VAL A 212 5.34 -3.68 4.32
C VAL A 212 5.21 -3.16 2.90
N ARG A 213 5.40 -1.86 2.74
CA ARG A 213 5.45 -1.20 1.44
C ARG A 213 6.79 -0.50 1.30
N LEU A 214 7.47 -0.74 0.18
CA LEU A 214 8.77 -0.17 -0.17
C LEU A 214 8.57 0.69 -1.41
N TYR A 215 8.60 2.03 -1.26
CA TYR A 215 8.34 2.97 -2.32
C TYR A 215 9.64 3.47 -2.94
N GLY A 216 9.76 3.37 -4.26
CA GLY A 216 11.01 3.63 -4.97
C GLY A 216 12.13 2.68 -4.54
N PRO A 217 11.90 1.34 -4.59
CA PRO A 217 12.90 0.37 -4.17
C PRO A 217 14.13 0.47 -5.07
N ARG A 218 15.32 0.45 -4.44
CA ARG A 218 16.60 0.43 -5.17
C ARG A 218 16.93 -0.98 -5.65
N GLU A 219 18.01 -1.08 -6.42
CA GLU A 219 18.44 -2.33 -7.06
C GLU A 219 18.60 -3.46 -6.06
N GLU A 220 19.09 -3.20 -4.85
CA GLU A 220 19.32 -4.20 -3.81
C GLU A 220 18.04 -4.91 -3.35
N ILE A 221 16.89 -4.21 -3.39
CA ILE A 221 15.58 -4.82 -3.14
C ILE A 221 15.09 -5.58 -4.38
N LEU A 222 15.26 -4.97 -5.56
CA LEU A 222 14.74 -5.53 -6.81
C LEU A 222 15.49 -6.81 -7.24
N ASP A 223 16.78 -6.92 -6.95
CA ASP A 223 17.60 -8.10 -7.24
C ASP A 223 17.61 -9.13 -6.09
N GLY A 224 17.01 -8.78 -4.93
CA GLY A 224 16.89 -9.65 -3.77
C GLY A 224 18.14 -9.72 -2.90
N SER A 225 19.16 -8.90 -3.14
CA SER A 225 20.37 -8.84 -2.28
C SER A 225 20.07 -8.20 -0.92
N TYR A 226 19.06 -7.33 -0.84
CA TYR A 226 18.46 -6.87 0.41
C TYR A 226 17.11 -7.55 0.62
N GLN A 227 16.93 -8.11 1.82
CA GLN A 227 15.64 -8.67 2.24
C GLN A 227 15.14 -7.92 3.47
N PHE A 228 13.95 -7.37 3.37
CA PHE A 228 13.30 -6.74 4.50
C PHE A 228 13.03 -7.79 5.60
N PRO A 229 13.41 -7.55 6.87
CA PRO A 229 13.27 -8.54 7.94
C PRO A 229 11.81 -8.90 8.21
N GLU A 230 11.60 -10.12 8.64
CA GLU A 230 10.31 -10.59 9.14
C GLU A 230 10.21 -10.34 10.65
N ALA A 231 8.98 -10.18 11.14
CA ALA A 231 8.74 -10.03 12.57
C ALA A 231 9.00 -11.36 13.28
N GLU A 232 9.81 -11.30 14.33
CA GLU A 232 10.18 -12.44 15.18
C GLU A 232 9.51 -12.33 16.54
N LEU A 233 9.27 -13.48 17.18
CA LEU A 233 8.75 -13.54 18.56
C LEU A 233 9.68 -12.85 19.53
N VAL A 234 9.11 -12.04 20.41
CA VAL A 234 9.85 -11.49 21.56
C VAL A 234 10.02 -12.61 22.57
N GLY A 235 11.28 -12.99 22.82
CA GLY A 235 11.68 -14.08 23.74
C GLY A 235 11.56 -13.73 25.22
#